data_d791b81327bd52d4ae0e038f7009e580
#
_entry.id   d791b81327bd52d4ae0e038f7009e580
#
_cell.length_a   1.000
_cell.length_b   1.000
_cell.length_c   1.000
_cell.angle_alpha   90.00
_cell.angle_beta   90.00
_cell.angle_gamma   90.00
#
_symmetry.space_group_name_H-M   'P 1'
#
loop_
_entity.id
_entity.type
_entity.pdbx_description
1 polymer ?
#
loop_
_entity_poly.entity_id
_entity_poly.type
_entity_poly.pdbx_seq_one_letter_code
_entity_poly.pdbx_strand_id
1 'polypeptide(L)'
;LSANQPIVIPLHPRTAKAIAQNHEDVLWQDIAKNRLIKIIEPVSFMDMIRLESECSLIITDSGGVQKESYFFKKPCIILRNETEWVELVEAGTAIIAGADSEKIAAAYHTLKTASLHFPAIFGDGKAAEFICNEVLAAFN
;
A
#
# COMPACT_ATOMS: atom_id res chain seq x y z
N LEU A 1 -10.02 12.58 -2.58
CA LEU A 1 -10.16 11.37 -1.77
C LEU A 1 -10.64 11.68 -0.34
N SER A 2 -10.01 12.65 0.35
CA SER A 2 -10.34 13.01 1.74
C SER A 2 -11.69 13.69 1.95
N ALA A 3 -12.44 14.00 0.91
CA ALA A 3 -13.74 14.68 1.06
C ALA A 3 -14.76 13.86 1.87
N ASN A 4 -14.66 12.53 1.84
CA ASN A 4 -15.64 11.62 2.42
C ASN A 4 -15.03 10.48 3.27
N GLN A 5 -13.72 10.38 3.37
CA GLN A 5 -13.06 9.30 4.10
C GLN A 5 -11.78 9.79 4.80
N PRO A 6 -11.50 9.31 6.02
CA PRO A 6 -10.26 9.61 6.70
C PRO A 6 -9.08 8.97 5.97
N ILE A 7 -7.97 9.71 5.90
CA ILE A 7 -6.69 9.26 5.36
C ILE A 7 -5.66 9.34 6.48
N VAL A 8 -4.96 8.23 6.71
CA VAL A 8 -3.82 8.18 7.65
C VAL A 8 -2.55 8.07 6.81
N ILE A 9 -1.58 8.94 7.08
CA ILE A 9 -0.32 9.00 6.35
C ILE A 9 0.82 8.83 7.36
N PRO A 10 1.34 7.60 7.55
CA PRO A 10 2.61 7.39 8.25
C PRO A 10 3.73 7.98 7.40
N LEU A 11 4.38 9.05 7.87
CA LEU A 11 5.28 9.81 7.03
C LEU A 11 6.72 9.34 7.22
N HIS A 12 7.34 8.80 6.15
CA HIS A 12 8.74 8.41 6.20
C HIS A 12 9.65 9.62 6.46
N PRO A 13 10.73 9.52 7.27
CA PRO A 13 11.59 10.65 7.64
C PRO A 13 12.15 11.43 6.44
N ARG A 14 12.46 10.75 5.32
CA ARG A 14 12.92 11.41 4.08
C ARG A 14 11.84 12.30 3.49
N THR A 15 10.59 11.83 3.46
CA THR A 15 9.44 12.56 2.94
C THR A 15 9.12 13.75 3.86
N ALA A 16 9.15 13.54 5.18
CA ALA A 16 8.99 14.61 6.16
C ALA A 16 10.02 15.72 5.97
N LYS A 17 11.29 15.35 5.74
CA LYS A 17 12.37 16.31 5.47
C LYS A 17 12.17 17.08 4.16
N ALA A 18 11.75 16.39 3.10
CA ALA A 18 11.47 17.01 1.80
C ALA A 18 10.31 18.02 1.89
N ILE A 19 9.25 17.67 2.60
CA ILE A 19 8.12 18.56 2.86
C ILE A 19 8.56 19.75 3.69
N ALA A 20 9.37 19.53 4.73
CA ALA A 20 9.89 20.58 5.60
C ALA A 20 10.75 21.63 4.85
N GLN A 21 11.32 21.26 3.72
CA GLN A 21 12.08 22.18 2.86
C GLN A 21 11.20 23.02 1.93
N ASN A 22 9.92 22.67 1.77
CA ASN A 22 8.95 23.32 0.89
C ASN A 22 7.77 23.92 1.68
N HIS A 23 8.04 24.53 2.83
CA HIS A 23 7.01 25.04 3.77
C HIS A 23 6.03 26.08 3.20
N GLU A 24 6.37 26.73 2.10
CA GLU A 24 5.54 27.76 1.47
C GLU A 24 4.50 27.18 0.48
N ASP A 25 4.46 25.85 0.32
CA ASP A 25 3.52 25.21 -0.58
C ASP A 25 2.08 25.32 -0.02
N VAL A 26 1.23 26.05 -0.76
CA VAL A 26 -0.19 26.24 -0.44
C VAL A 26 -0.91 24.91 -0.27
N LEU A 27 -0.55 23.90 -1.08
CA LEU A 27 -1.13 22.55 -1.02
C LEU A 27 -0.87 21.89 0.34
N TRP A 28 0.35 22.06 0.89
CA TRP A 28 0.68 21.50 2.19
C TRP A 28 -0.11 22.15 3.33
N GLN A 29 -0.34 23.47 3.24
CA GLN A 29 -1.16 24.18 4.23
C GLN A 29 -2.61 23.71 4.20
N ASP A 30 -3.14 23.42 3.01
CA ASP A 30 -4.51 22.91 2.85
C ASP A 30 -4.63 21.46 3.37
N ILE A 31 -3.64 20.62 3.13
CA ILE A 31 -3.56 19.27 3.70
C ILE A 31 -3.56 19.33 5.23
N ALA A 32 -2.73 20.21 5.83
CA ALA A 32 -2.61 20.34 7.27
C ALA A 32 -3.90 20.83 7.95
N LYS A 33 -4.74 21.60 7.25
CA LYS A 33 -6.04 22.08 7.73
C LYS A 33 -7.16 21.04 7.59
N ASN A 34 -6.98 20.01 6.79
CA ASN A 34 -8.01 19.02 6.51
C ASN A 34 -8.14 18.01 7.67
N ARG A 35 -9.24 18.04 8.38
CA ARG A 35 -9.50 17.17 9.54
C ARG A 35 -9.60 15.67 9.20
N LEU A 36 -9.82 15.34 7.95
CA LEU A 36 -9.87 13.96 7.47
C LEU A 36 -8.50 13.42 7.07
N ILE A 37 -7.46 14.25 7.03
CA ILE A 37 -6.08 13.82 6.78
C ILE A 37 -5.31 13.84 8.09
N LYS A 38 -4.84 12.68 8.52
CA LYS A 38 -4.03 12.52 9.72
C LYS A 38 -2.62 12.10 9.32
N ILE A 39 -1.71 13.05 9.39
CA ILE A 39 -0.29 12.78 9.24
C ILE A 39 0.25 12.35 10.59
N ILE A 40 0.95 11.22 10.61
CA ILE A 40 1.57 10.66 11.81
C ILE A 40 3.06 10.39 11.57
N GLU A 41 3.83 10.36 12.65
CA GLU A 41 5.23 9.92 12.60
C GLU A 41 5.34 8.46 12.13
N PRO A 42 6.55 8.04 11.71
CA PRO A 42 6.79 6.63 11.39
C PRO A 42 6.35 5.74 12.54
N VAL A 43 5.57 4.74 12.22
CA VAL A 43 5.06 3.78 13.20
C VAL A 43 5.93 2.53 13.25
N SER A 44 5.76 1.72 14.30
CA SER A 44 6.39 0.40 14.38
C SER A 44 5.86 -0.54 13.29
N PHE A 45 6.60 -1.62 13.01
CA PHE A 45 6.13 -2.65 12.07
C PHE A 45 4.76 -3.22 12.46
N MET A 46 4.54 -3.48 13.75
CA MET A 46 3.26 -4.01 14.24
C MET A 46 2.10 -3.02 14.07
N ASP A 47 2.36 -1.73 14.28
CA ASP A 47 1.35 -0.70 14.07
C ASP A 47 1.05 -0.52 12.57
N MET A 48 2.07 -0.65 11.70
CA MET A 48 1.88 -0.62 10.25
C MET A 48 0.99 -1.77 9.78
N ILE A 49 1.27 -3.00 10.20
CA ILE A 49 0.44 -4.19 9.96
C ILE A 49 -1.02 -3.94 10.38
N ARG A 50 -1.22 -3.33 11.54
CA ARG A 50 -2.56 -3.01 12.03
C ARG A 50 -3.26 -1.98 11.15
N LEU A 51 -2.59 -0.91 10.76
CA LEU A 51 -3.13 0.10 9.86
C LEU A 51 -3.52 -0.53 8.51
N GLU A 52 -2.67 -1.36 7.94
CA GLU A 52 -2.92 -2.05 6.66
C GLU A 52 -4.08 -3.04 6.76
N SER A 53 -4.16 -3.79 7.86
CA SER A 53 -5.25 -4.77 8.05
C SER A 53 -6.62 -4.13 8.28
N GLU A 54 -6.68 -2.93 8.85
CA GLU A 54 -7.94 -2.25 9.19
C GLU A 54 -8.38 -1.23 8.13
N CYS A 55 -7.51 -0.79 7.22
CA CYS A 55 -7.88 0.16 6.18
C CYS A 55 -8.78 -0.47 5.10
N SER A 56 -9.44 0.36 4.32
CA SER A 56 -10.27 -0.08 3.19
C SER A 56 -9.51 -0.11 1.85
N LEU A 57 -8.41 0.63 1.75
CA LEU A 57 -7.59 0.75 0.55
C LEU A 57 -6.20 1.29 0.95
N ILE A 58 -5.17 0.83 0.27
CA ILE A 58 -3.79 1.26 0.48
C ILE A 58 -3.30 2.06 -0.72
N ILE A 59 -2.57 3.14 -0.47
CA ILE A 59 -1.89 3.95 -1.49
C ILE A 59 -0.43 4.02 -1.08
N THR A 60 0.47 3.48 -1.92
CA THR A 60 1.88 3.32 -1.53
C THR A 60 2.84 3.32 -2.72
N ASP A 61 4.08 3.72 -2.46
CA ASP A 61 5.24 3.52 -3.34
C ASP A 61 6.16 2.38 -2.87
N SER A 62 5.88 1.81 -1.70
CA SER A 62 6.67 0.73 -1.09
C SER A 62 6.33 -0.64 -1.69
N GLY A 63 7.33 -1.36 -2.22
CA GLY A 63 7.15 -2.73 -2.73
C GLY A 63 6.69 -3.72 -1.65
N GLY A 64 7.16 -3.59 -0.40
CA GLY A 64 6.72 -4.42 0.73
C GLY A 64 5.23 -4.24 1.01
N VAL A 65 4.80 -2.99 1.18
CA VAL A 65 3.40 -2.63 1.46
C VAL A 65 2.46 -3.06 0.33
N GLN A 66 2.91 -3.03 -0.93
CA GLN A 66 2.13 -3.57 -2.06
C GLN A 66 1.81 -5.06 -1.86
N LYS A 67 2.79 -5.87 -1.47
CA LYS A 67 2.59 -7.30 -1.21
C LYS A 67 1.77 -7.55 0.05
N GLU A 68 2.03 -6.79 1.11
CA GLU A 68 1.28 -6.84 2.37
C GLU A 68 -0.21 -6.52 2.15
N SER A 69 -0.53 -5.52 1.30
CA SER A 69 -1.91 -5.20 0.94
C SER A 69 -2.67 -6.40 0.39
N TYR A 70 -2.00 -7.23 -0.42
CA TYR A 70 -2.59 -8.44 -0.97
C TYR A 70 -2.91 -9.48 0.09
N PHE A 71 -2.00 -9.69 1.05
CA PHE A 71 -2.22 -10.62 2.17
C PHE A 71 -3.40 -10.18 3.05
N PHE A 72 -3.59 -8.87 3.24
CA PHE A 72 -4.73 -8.32 3.97
C PHE A 72 -5.99 -8.18 3.12
N LYS A 73 -5.95 -8.61 1.84
CA LYS A 73 -7.08 -8.48 0.90
C LYS A 73 -7.56 -7.04 0.75
N LYS A 74 -6.61 -6.10 0.69
CA LYS A 74 -6.86 -4.67 0.50
C LYS A 74 -6.47 -4.27 -0.92
N PRO A 75 -7.35 -3.52 -1.63
CA PRO A 75 -6.97 -2.93 -2.90
C PRO A 75 -5.81 -1.95 -2.74
N CYS A 76 -4.93 -1.89 -3.73
CA CYS A 76 -3.72 -1.08 -3.67
C CYS A 76 -3.60 -0.13 -4.87
N ILE A 77 -3.26 1.13 -4.60
CA ILE A 77 -2.86 2.09 -5.63
C ILE A 77 -1.35 2.29 -5.51
N ILE A 78 -0.64 2.02 -6.60
CA ILE A 78 0.82 2.03 -6.66
C ILE A 78 1.30 3.38 -7.19
N LEU A 79 2.00 4.16 -6.35
CA LEU A 79 2.55 5.48 -6.67
C LEU A 79 3.91 5.39 -7.39
N ARG A 80 4.10 4.37 -8.22
CA ARG A 80 5.28 4.15 -9.06
C ARG A 80 4.84 3.93 -10.49
N ASN A 81 5.78 4.04 -11.44
CA ASN A 81 5.51 3.77 -12.86
C ASN A 81 5.57 2.28 -13.21
N GLU A 82 6.09 1.47 -12.30
CA GLU A 82 6.25 0.02 -12.44
C GLU A 82 6.12 -0.68 -11.09
N THR A 83 5.98 -1.98 -11.08
CA THR A 83 5.96 -2.81 -9.86
C THR A 83 6.71 -4.12 -10.07
N GLU A 84 7.31 -4.62 -9.00
CA GLU A 84 7.87 -5.97 -8.91
C GLU A 84 6.77 -7.04 -8.79
N TRP A 85 5.57 -6.64 -8.37
CA TRP A 85 4.43 -7.52 -8.08
C TRP A 85 3.39 -7.44 -9.19
N VAL A 86 3.78 -7.85 -10.40
CA VAL A 86 2.89 -7.82 -11.58
C VAL A 86 1.61 -8.62 -11.37
N GLU A 87 1.68 -9.67 -10.57
CA GLU A 87 0.56 -10.55 -10.24
C GLU A 87 -0.58 -9.81 -9.54
N LEU A 88 -0.29 -8.77 -8.76
CA LEU A 88 -1.32 -7.95 -8.10
C LEU A 88 -2.12 -7.13 -9.12
N VAL A 89 -1.43 -6.66 -10.15
CA VAL A 89 -2.05 -5.90 -11.24
C VAL A 89 -2.87 -6.83 -12.13
N GLU A 90 -2.32 -7.99 -12.48
CA GLU A 90 -3.00 -9.02 -13.28
C GLU A 90 -4.26 -9.56 -12.57
N ALA A 91 -4.20 -9.72 -11.25
CA ALA A 91 -5.37 -10.08 -10.44
C ALA A 91 -6.40 -8.95 -10.30
N GLY A 92 -6.10 -7.74 -10.80
CA GLY A 92 -6.98 -6.57 -10.70
C GLY A 92 -7.10 -5.99 -9.29
N THR A 93 -6.23 -6.40 -8.35
CA THR A 93 -6.25 -5.95 -6.96
C THR A 93 -5.38 -4.72 -6.72
N ALA A 94 -4.50 -4.40 -7.67
CA ALA A 94 -3.68 -3.20 -7.65
C ALA A 94 -3.71 -2.44 -8.99
N ILE A 95 -3.55 -1.12 -8.92
CA ILE A 95 -3.47 -0.24 -10.10
C ILE A 95 -2.23 0.63 -9.99
N ILE A 96 -1.41 0.63 -11.05
CA ILE A 96 -0.26 1.52 -11.18
C ILE A 96 -0.75 2.91 -11.61
N ALA A 97 -0.54 3.92 -10.77
CA ALA A 97 -0.97 5.29 -11.02
C ALA A 97 0.21 6.28 -11.14
N GLY A 98 1.40 5.90 -10.67
CA GLY A 98 2.51 6.84 -10.59
C GLY A 98 2.23 8.02 -9.65
N ALA A 99 2.82 9.17 -9.93
CA ALA A 99 2.59 10.42 -9.20
C ALA A 99 1.51 11.30 -9.85
N ASP A 100 0.64 10.69 -10.66
CA ASP A 100 -0.40 11.38 -11.42
C ASP A 100 -1.71 11.45 -10.62
N SER A 101 -2.12 12.63 -10.22
CA SER A 101 -3.30 12.85 -9.38
C SER A 101 -4.62 12.40 -10.03
N GLU A 102 -4.74 12.51 -11.35
CA GLU A 102 -5.95 12.09 -12.09
C GLU A 102 -6.02 10.55 -12.13
N LYS A 103 -4.88 9.89 -12.41
CA LYS A 103 -4.80 8.43 -12.37
C LYS A 103 -5.06 7.87 -10.97
N ILE A 104 -4.53 8.52 -9.93
CA ILE A 104 -4.78 8.12 -8.54
C ILE A 104 -6.27 8.22 -8.21
N ALA A 105 -6.93 9.32 -8.61
CA ALA A 105 -8.35 9.51 -8.39
C ALA A 105 -9.19 8.47 -9.16
N ALA A 106 -8.87 8.21 -10.43
CA ALA A 106 -9.53 7.20 -11.25
C ALA A 106 -9.35 5.79 -10.67
N ALA A 107 -8.12 5.42 -10.28
CA ALA A 107 -7.81 4.14 -9.64
C ALA A 107 -8.61 3.94 -8.33
N TYR A 108 -8.73 4.99 -7.52
CA TYR A 108 -9.53 4.96 -6.30
C TYR A 108 -11.00 4.63 -6.60
N HIS A 109 -11.61 5.31 -7.56
CA HIS A 109 -13.00 5.05 -7.93
C HIS A 109 -13.20 3.64 -8.48
N THR A 110 -12.29 3.17 -9.32
CA THR A 110 -12.31 1.82 -9.88
C THR A 110 -12.24 0.77 -8.79
N LEU A 111 -11.23 0.84 -7.92
CA LEU A 111 -11.02 -0.17 -6.87
C LEU A 111 -12.10 -0.14 -5.80
N LYS A 112 -12.67 1.02 -5.49
CA LYS A 112 -13.73 1.16 -4.50
C LYS A 112 -15.04 0.49 -4.93
N THR A 113 -15.32 0.45 -6.23
CA THR A 113 -16.57 -0.11 -6.77
C THR A 113 -16.43 -1.52 -7.30
N ALA A 114 -15.20 -2.01 -7.47
CA ALA A 114 -14.92 -3.34 -8.01
C ALA A 114 -15.24 -4.45 -6.99
N SER A 115 -15.74 -5.56 -7.50
CA SER A 115 -15.78 -6.82 -6.75
C SER A 115 -14.43 -7.52 -6.89
N LEU A 116 -13.55 -7.30 -5.92
CA LEU A 116 -12.18 -7.81 -5.97
C LEU A 116 -12.09 -9.25 -5.49
N HIS A 117 -11.29 -10.04 -6.20
CA HIS A 117 -10.93 -11.40 -5.83
C HIS A 117 -9.44 -11.49 -5.57
N PHE A 118 -9.03 -12.17 -4.49
CA PHE A 118 -7.65 -12.33 -4.08
C PHE A 118 -7.27 -13.81 -4.09
N PRO A 119 -6.87 -14.38 -5.26
CA PRO A 119 -6.43 -15.77 -5.34
C PRO A 119 -5.13 -16.02 -4.55
N ALA A 120 -4.89 -17.25 -4.13
CA ALA A 120 -3.71 -17.61 -3.34
C ALA A 120 -2.44 -17.73 -4.23
N ILE A 121 -1.97 -16.61 -4.82
CA ILE A 121 -0.85 -16.58 -5.76
C ILE A 121 0.52 -16.65 -5.07
N PHE A 122 0.62 -16.36 -3.77
CA PHE A 122 1.87 -16.37 -3.01
C PHE A 122 2.02 -17.59 -2.07
N GLY A 123 1.29 -18.67 -2.37
CA GLY A 123 1.35 -19.90 -1.58
C GLY A 123 0.52 -19.85 -0.29
N ASP A 124 0.73 -20.85 0.56
CA ASP A 124 -0.07 -21.12 1.77
C ASP A 124 0.69 -20.82 3.08
N GLY A 125 1.88 -20.24 2.99
CA GLY A 125 2.74 -19.93 4.15
C GLY A 125 3.62 -21.10 4.63
N LYS A 126 3.58 -22.28 3.96
CA LYS A 126 4.33 -23.48 4.36
C LYS A 126 5.65 -23.68 3.63
N ALA A 127 6.18 -22.65 3.00
CA ALA A 127 7.42 -22.73 2.23
C ALA A 127 8.61 -23.26 3.07
N ALA A 128 8.73 -22.86 4.34
CA ALA A 128 9.81 -23.32 5.21
C ALA A 128 9.70 -24.83 5.49
N GLU A 129 8.52 -25.35 5.77
CA GLU A 129 8.27 -26.78 5.99
C GLU A 129 8.57 -27.58 4.70
N PHE A 130 8.12 -27.10 3.55
CA PHE A 130 8.43 -27.72 2.26
C PHE A 130 9.95 -27.79 2.00
N ILE A 131 10.66 -26.67 2.17
CA ILE A 131 12.12 -26.59 1.95
C ILE A 131 12.85 -27.57 2.90
N CYS A 132 12.48 -27.61 4.19
CA CYS A 132 13.09 -28.55 5.14
C CYS A 132 12.88 -30.00 4.70
N ASN A 133 11.69 -30.38 4.28
CA ASN A 133 11.41 -31.74 3.81
C ASN A 133 12.20 -32.10 2.55
N GLU A 134 12.31 -31.21 1.58
CA GLU A 134 13.12 -31.41 0.36
C GLU A 134 14.60 -31.57 0.69
N VAL A 135 15.14 -30.75 1.60
CA VAL A 135 16.54 -30.88 2.03
C VAL A 135 16.77 -32.21 2.72
N LEU A 136 15.91 -32.62 3.67
CA LEU A 136 16.03 -33.89 4.36
C LEU A 136 15.94 -35.09 3.39
N ALA A 137 15.05 -35.03 2.41
CA ALA A 137 14.91 -36.07 1.39
C ALA A 137 16.16 -36.21 0.48
N ALA A 138 16.86 -35.10 0.22
CA ALA A 138 18.06 -35.09 -0.62
C ALA A 138 19.31 -35.69 0.07
N PHE A 139 19.30 -35.81 1.41
CA PHE A 139 20.41 -36.34 2.22
C PHE A 139 20.13 -37.74 2.80
N ASN A 140 18.99 -38.34 2.53
CA ASN A 140 18.64 -39.74 2.84
C ASN A 140 18.74 -40.60 1.56
#